data_f7b51358be9e9d85db34d83b9275eef3
#
_entry.id   f7b51358be9e9d85db34d83b9275eef3
#
_cell.length_a   1.000
_cell.length_b   1.000
_cell.length_c   1.000
_cell.angle_alpha   90.00
_cell.angle_beta   90.00
_cell.angle_gamma   90.00
#
_symmetry.space_group_name_H-M   'P 1'
#
loop_
_entity.id
_entity.type
_entity.pdbx_description
1 polymer ?
#
loop_
_entity_poly.entity_id
_entity_poly.type
_entity_poly.pdbx_seq_one_letter_code
_entity_poly.pdbx_strand_id
1 'polypeptide(L)'
;MINSNKINSNKNTLAIFGLLFGAFCWGIIWYPYRLMAEAGVSGVASSFYTYCIATLLAGTYFSKHLARHWRELFKQPQNVVWIGLVAGWTNLSYVLAVIDGEVMRVMLLFYLSPLWTLLLARFWLKEPITKIGFISI
;
A
#
# COMPACT_ATOMS: atom_id res chain seq x y z
N MET A 1 19.46 1.53 -34.21
CA MET A 1 19.79 1.22 -32.79
C MET A 1 19.55 2.36 -31.79
N ILE A 2 19.28 3.60 -32.20
CA ILE A 2 19.15 4.78 -31.31
C ILE A 2 17.75 4.88 -30.62
N ASN A 3 16.74 4.20 -31.11
CA ASN A 3 15.35 4.39 -30.65
C ASN A 3 14.95 3.57 -29.40
N SER A 4 15.59 2.45 -29.15
CA SER A 4 15.26 1.57 -27.99
C SER A 4 15.73 2.15 -26.64
N ASN A 5 16.89 2.82 -26.62
CA ASN A 5 17.42 3.44 -25.40
C ASN A 5 16.59 4.65 -24.93
N LYS A 6 16.03 5.42 -25.88
CA LYS A 6 15.20 6.60 -25.57
C LYS A 6 13.81 6.20 -25.05
N ILE A 7 13.25 5.09 -25.55
CA ILE A 7 11.99 4.53 -25.09
C ILE A 7 12.13 3.96 -23.67
N ASN A 8 13.24 3.28 -23.36
CA ASN A 8 13.50 2.78 -22.02
C ASN A 8 13.75 3.90 -21.00
N SER A 9 14.46 4.95 -21.40
CA SER A 9 14.69 6.13 -20.56
C SER A 9 13.38 6.81 -20.17
N ASN A 10 12.46 7.04 -21.10
CA ASN A 10 11.15 7.66 -20.81
C ASN A 10 10.28 6.79 -19.92
N LYS A 11 10.30 5.47 -20.08
CA LYS A 11 9.56 4.54 -19.20
C LYS A 11 10.10 4.56 -17.78
N ASN A 12 11.42 4.59 -17.62
CA ASN A 12 12.07 4.67 -16.32
C ASN A 12 11.76 5.99 -15.62
N THR A 13 11.78 7.10 -16.35
CA THR A 13 11.45 8.42 -15.82
C THR A 13 9.99 8.47 -15.34
N LEU A 14 9.05 7.94 -16.12
CA LEU A 14 7.63 7.86 -15.73
C LEU A 14 7.44 6.99 -14.49
N ALA A 15 8.15 5.87 -14.38
CA ALA A 15 8.10 5.00 -13.21
C ALA A 15 8.64 5.71 -11.94
N ILE A 16 9.74 6.45 -12.07
CA ILE A 16 10.31 7.23 -10.97
C ILE A 16 9.33 8.31 -10.49
N PHE A 17 8.74 9.07 -11.42
CA PHE A 17 7.71 10.05 -11.07
C PHE A 17 6.49 9.42 -10.40
N GLY A 18 6.04 8.25 -10.88
CA GLY A 18 4.95 7.50 -10.26
C GLY A 18 5.26 7.09 -8.83
N LEU A 19 6.48 6.61 -8.56
CA LEU A 19 6.93 6.24 -7.22
C LEU A 19 7.03 7.45 -6.29
N LEU A 20 7.61 8.57 -6.77
CA LEU A 20 7.71 9.80 -5.99
C LEU A 20 6.33 10.38 -5.67
N PHE A 21 5.43 10.40 -6.63
CA PHE A 21 4.05 10.84 -6.43
C PHE A 21 3.31 9.93 -5.44
N GLY A 22 3.47 8.61 -5.56
CA GLY A 22 2.91 7.65 -4.61
C GLY A 22 3.43 7.86 -3.18
N ALA A 23 4.75 8.06 -3.03
CA ALA A 23 5.36 8.36 -1.74
C ALA A 23 4.85 9.68 -1.13
N PHE A 24 4.69 10.71 -1.95
CA PHE A 24 4.12 11.99 -1.54
C PHE A 24 2.66 11.84 -1.07
N CYS A 25 1.82 11.17 -1.85
CA CYS A 25 0.43 10.89 -1.46
C CYS A 25 0.37 10.09 -0.15
N TRP A 26 1.24 9.09 -0.01
CA TRP A 26 1.33 8.27 1.20
C TRP A 26 1.76 9.07 2.43
N GLY A 27 2.65 10.04 2.26
CA GLY A 27 3.09 10.94 3.34
C GLY A 27 2.00 11.89 3.84
N ILE A 28 1.01 12.24 3.00
CA ILE A 28 -0.05 13.19 3.33
C ILE A 28 -1.36 12.49 3.75
N ILE A 29 -1.49 11.19 3.52
CA ILE A 29 -2.76 10.46 3.69
C ILE A 29 -3.35 10.53 5.11
N TRP A 30 -2.51 10.75 6.12
CA TRP A 30 -2.95 10.90 7.51
C TRP A 30 -3.78 12.16 7.75
N TYR A 31 -3.51 13.23 7.00
CA TYR A 31 -4.15 14.54 7.19
C TYR A 31 -5.67 14.52 6.90
N PRO A 32 -6.14 14.00 5.75
CA PRO A 32 -7.58 13.85 5.50
C PRO A 32 -8.30 13.02 6.57
N TYR A 33 -7.70 11.94 7.06
CA TYR A 33 -8.30 11.13 8.11
C TYR A 33 -8.48 11.90 9.41
N ARG A 34 -7.51 12.73 9.76
CA ARG A 34 -7.57 13.57 10.96
C ARG A 34 -8.62 14.67 10.84
N LEU A 35 -8.72 15.31 9.69
CA LEU A 35 -9.81 16.28 9.42
C LEU A 35 -11.20 15.65 9.54
N MET A 36 -11.38 14.43 9.01
CA MET A 36 -12.65 13.73 9.16
C MET A 36 -12.95 13.37 10.61
N ALA A 37 -11.94 13.00 11.39
CA ALA A 37 -12.09 12.73 12.82
C ALA A 37 -12.47 14.00 13.61
N GLU A 38 -11.85 15.13 13.32
CA GLU A 38 -12.19 16.43 13.91
C GLU A 38 -13.61 16.87 13.55
N ALA A 39 -14.11 16.47 12.37
CA ALA A 39 -15.50 16.67 11.95
C ALA A 39 -16.50 15.66 12.60
N GLY A 40 -16.03 14.81 13.51
CA GLY A 40 -16.86 13.83 14.23
C GLY A 40 -17.09 12.51 13.49
N VAL A 41 -16.40 12.26 12.38
CA VAL A 41 -16.50 10.99 11.64
C VAL A 41 -15.53 9.98 12.26
N SER A 42 -16.05 8.82 12.67
CA SER A 42 -15.19 7.77 13.24
C SER A 42 -14.17 7.23 12.23
N GLY A 43 -12.99 6.79 12.69
CA GLY A 43 -11.94 6.23 11.83
C GLY A 43 -12.41 5.02 11.02
N VAL A 44 -13.30 4.21 11.58
CA VAL A 44 -13.92 3.08 10.89
C VAL A 44 -14.79 3.56 9.72
N ALA A 45 -15.64 4.56 9.95
CA ALA A 45 -16.48 5.13 8.91
C ALA A 45 -15.66 5.80 7.82
N SER A 46 -14.63 6.56 8.19
CA SER A 46 -13.70 7.20 7.25
C SER A 46 -13.02 6.17 6.34
N SER A 47 -12.52 5.08 6.91
CA SER A 47 -11.94 3.96 6.16
C SER A 47 -12.96 3.33 5.23
N PHE A 48 -14.15 3.05 5.71
CA PHE A 48 -15.22 2.45 4.92
C PHE A 48 -15.57 3.31 3.69
N TYR A 49 -15.81 4.60 3.85
CA TYR A 49 -16.11 5.51 2.73
C TYR A 49 -14.95 5.60 1.74
N THR A 50 -13.72 5.71 2.23
CA THR A 50 -12.53 5.75 1.38
C THR A 50 -12.42 4.51 0.51
N TYR A 51 -12.60 3.32 1.10
CA TYR A 51 -12.52 2.07 0.33
C TYR A 51 -13.71 1.84 -0.59
N CYS A 52 -14.91 2.27 -0.22
CA CYS A 52 -16.06 2.25 -1.11
C CYS A 52 -15.80 3.09 -2.37
N ILE A 53 -15.33 4.32 -2.19
CA ILE A 53 -15.02 5.23 -3.30
C ILE A 53 -13.88 4.66 -4.14
N ALA A 54 -12.79 4.21 -3.52
CA ALA A 54 -11.65 3.62 -4.22
C ALA A 54 -12.05 2.38 -5.03
N THR A 55 -12.89 1.51 -4.45
CA THR A 55 -13.39 0.30 -5.12
C THR A 55 -14.30 0.64 -6.31
N LEU A 56 -15.17 1.64 -6.16
CA LEU A 56 -16.02 2.11 -7.25
C LEU A 56 -15.18 2.69 -8.40
N LEU A 57 -14.22 3.55 -8.08
CA LEU A 57 -13.33 4.16 -9.09
C LEU A 57 -12.46 3.11 -9.78
N ALA A 58 -11.83 2.22 -9.02
CA ALA A 58 -11.02 1.14 -9.57
C ALA A 58 -11.88 0.15 -10.38
N GLY A 59 -13.06 -0.21 -9.88
CA GLY A 59 -14.00 -1.10 -10.55
C GLY A 59 -14.48 -0.54 -11.87
N THR A 60 -14.79 0.75 -11.95
CA THR A 60 -15.18 1.39 -13.22
C THR A 60 -14.02 1.50 -14.20
N TYR A 61 -12.83 1.92 -13.72
CA TYR A 61 -11.66 2.09 -14.56
C TYR A 61 -11.12 0.75 -15.11
N PHE A 62 -11.05 -0.26 -14.26
CA PHE A 62 -10.53 -1.59 -14.62
C PHE A 62 -11.61 -2.59 -15.02
N SER A 63 -12.87 -2.18 -15.19
CA SER A 63 -14.01 -3.06 -15.49
C SER A 63 -13.74 -4.04 -16.64
N LYS A 64 -13.20 -3.56 -17.75
CA LYS A 64 -12.90 -4.37 -18.95
C LYS A 64 -11.78 -5.39 -18.68
N HIS A 65 -10.76 -5.00 -17.92
CA HIS A 65 -9.64 -5.86 -17.56
C HIS A 65 -10.08 -6.92 -16.54
N LEU A 66 -10.85 -6.50 -15.56
CA LEU A 66 -11.41 -7.37 -14.53
C LEU A 66 -12.34 -8.43 -15.13
N ALA A 67 -13.25 -8.03 -16.03
CA ALA A 67 -14.15 -8.96 -16.72
C ALA A 67 -13.41 -10.01 -17.54
N ARG A 68 -12.24 -9.67 -18.12
CA ARG A 68 -11.42 -10.60 -18.89
C ARG A 68 -10.68 -11.61 -18.02
N HIS A 69 -10.21 -11.19 -16.83
CA HIS A 69 -9.37 -11.99 -15.94
C HIS A 69 -10.10 -12.49 -14.68
N TRP A 70 -11.42 -12.30 -14.62
CA TRP A 70 -12.25 -12.68 -13.47
C TRP A 70 -12.04 -14.15 -13.04
N ARG A 71 -11.98 -15.06 -14.02
CA ARG A 71 -11.77 -16.49 -13.75
C ARG A 71 -10.40 -16.80 -13.13
N GLU A 72 -9.39 -16.00 -13.43
CA GLU A 72 -8.04 -16.18 -12.88
C GLU A 72 -7.96 -15.74 -11.43
N LEU A 73 -8.63 -14.63 -11.07
CA LEU A 73 -8.71 -14.13 -9.70
C LEU A 73 -9.35 -15.15 -8.75
N PHE A 74 -10.33 -15.91 -9.24
CA PHE A 74 -11.05 -16.91 -8.45
C PHE A 74 -10.50 -18.32 -8.55
N LYS A 75 -9.34 -18.54 -9.16
CA LYS A 75 -8.65 -19.86 -9.13
C LYS A 75 -8.22 -20.26 -7.72
N GLN A 76 -7.88 -19.28 -6.88
CA GLN A 76 -7.50 -19.49 -5.49
C GLN A 76 -8.20 -18.46 -4.57
N PRO A 77 -9.51 -18.62 -4.36
CA PRO A 77 -10.31 -17.63 -3.63
C PRO A 77 -9.84 -17.45 -2.17
N GLN A 78 -9.32 -18.51 -1.57
CA GLN A 78 -8.79 -18.46 -0.20
C GLN A 78 -7.64 -17.47 -0.07
N ASN A 79 -6.69 -17.47 -1.00
CA ASN A 79 -5.54 -16.55 -0.96
C ASN A 79 -6.00 -15.09 -1.15
N VAL A 80 -6.95 -14.86 -2.05
CA VAL A 80 -7.50 -13.51 -2.28
C VAL A 80 -8.20 -12.99 -1.03
N VAL A 81 -9.01 -13.83 -0.36
CA VAL A 81 -9.70 -13.48 0.89
C VAL A 81 -8.70 -13.20 2.00
N TRP A 82 -7.69 -14.06 2.20
CA TRP A 82 -6.68 -13.85 3.23
C TRP A 82 -5.86 -12.57 3.00
N ILE A 83 -5.43 -12.31 1.78
CA ILE A 83 -4.71 -11.07 1.44
C ILE A 83 -5.62 -9.86 1.70
N GLY A 84 -6.88 -9.91 1.29
CA GLY A 84 -7.84 -8.84 1.53
C GLY A 84 -8.09 -8.57 3.01
N LEU A 85 -8.26 -9.61 3.82
CA LEU A 85 -8.46 -9.48 5.26
C LEU A 85 -7.23 -8.89 5.96
N VAL A 86 -6.03 -9.41 5.67
CA VAL A 86 -4.79 -8.91 6.28
C VAL A 86 -4.51 -7.48 5.86
N ALA A 87 -4.67 -7.15 4.58
CA ALA A 87 -4.48 -5.79 4.09
C ALA A 87 -5.50 -4.81 4.68
N GLY A 88 -6.78 -5.22 4.75
CA GLY A 88 -7.84 -4.42 5.36
C GLY A 88 -7.60 -4.18 6.85
N TRP A 89 -7.20 -5.22 7.58
CA TRP A 89 -6.86 -5.11 9.01
C TRP A 89 -5.69 -4.18 9.26
N THR A 90 -4.61 -4.32 8.48
CA THR A 90 -3.43 -3.47 8.59
C THR A 90 -3.78 -2.00 8.33
N ASN A 91 -4.58 -1.74 7.31
CA ASN A 91 -4.98 -0.38 6.99
C ASN A 91 -5.91 0.22 8.05
N LEU A 92 -6.89 -0.53 8.53
CA LEU A 92 -7.79 -0.07 9.60
C LEU A 92 -7.00 0.26 10.86
N SER A 93 -6.06 -0.61 11.25
CA SER A 93 -5.18 -0.39 12.40
C SER A 93 -4.33 0.88 12.23
N TYR A 94 -3.81 1.13 11.04
CA TYR A 94 -3.08 2.35 10.72
C TYR A 94 -3.95 3.61 10.88
N VAL A 95 -5.17 3.60 10.32
CA VAL A 95 -6.09 4.74 10.40
C VAL A 95 -6.47 5.05 11.85
N LEU A 96 -6.82 4.04 12.64
CA LEU A 96 -7.14 4.22 14.05
C LEU A 96 -5.93 4.75 14.83
N ALA A 97 -4.74 4.19 14.60
CA ALA A 97 -3.53 4.65 15.24
C ALA A 97 -3.19 6.12 14.92
N VAL A 98 -3.43 6.58 13.70
CA VAL A 98 -3.18 7.97 13.28
C VAL A 98 -4.22 8.94 13.86
N ILE A 99 -5.47 8.49 14.04
CA ILE A 99 -6.54 9.33 14.60
C ILE A 99 -6.38 9.46 16.13
N ASP A 100 -6.16 8.33 16.81
CA ASP A 100 -6.15 8.28 18.28
C ASP A 100 -4.76 8.51 18.88
N GLY A 101 -3.70 8.33 18.08
CA GLY A 101 -2.31 8.39 18.53
C GLY A 101 -1.55 9.64 18.07
N GLU A 102 -0.29 9.70 18.49
CA GLU A 102 0.68 10.66 17.98
C GLU A 102 1.13 10.26 16.57
N VAL A 103 0.80 11.05 15.56
CA VAL A 103 1.14 10.79 14.15
C VAL A 103 2.62 10.46 13.96
N MET A 104 3.51 11.18 14.65
CA MET A 104 4.95 10.96 14.55
C MET A 104 5.36 9.55 15.02
N ARG A 105 4.81 9.08 16.14
CA ARG A 105 5.09 7.72 16.64
C ARG A 105 4.57 6.63 15.71
N VAL A 106 3.37 6.82 15.19
CA VAL A 106 2.77 5.89 14.23
C VAL A 106 3.61 5.80 12.96
N MET A 107 4.04 6.94 12.43
CA MET A 107 4.91 6.98 11.25
C MET A 107 6.27 6.31 11.50
N LEU A 108 6.91 6.57 12.65
CA LEU A 108 8.17 5.93 12.99
C LEU A 108 8.03 4.40 13.08
N LEU A 109 6.98 3.90 13.73
CA LEU A 109 6.71 2.46 13.80
C LEU A 109 6.42 1.86 12.42
N PHE A 110 5.74 2.61 11.56
CA PHE A 110 5.47 2.16 10.20
C PHE A 110 6.75 2.10 9.36
N TYR A 111 7.66 3.06 9.52
CA TYR A 111 8.98 3.03 8.85
C TYR A 111 9.92 1.93 9.39
N LEU A 112 9.64 1.35 10.55
CA LEU A 112 10.30 0.14 11.01
C LEU A 112 9.83 -1.14 10.29
N SER A 113 8.80 -1.06 9.45
CA SER A 113 8.25 -2.21 8.70
C SER A 113 9.30 -3.00 7.90
N PRO A 114 10.27 -2.38 7.18
CA PRO A 114 11.32 -3.11 6.49
C PRO A 114 12.19 -3.95 7.44
N LEU A 115 12.45 -3.43 8.64
CA LEU A 115 13.22 -4.14 9.67
C LEU A 115 12.46 -5.38 10.17
N TRP A 116 11.16 -5.24 10.43
CA TRP A 116 10.30 -6.37 10.80
C TRP A 116 10.21 -7.42 9.70
N THR A 117 10.10 -6.98 8.45
CA THR A 117 10.09 -7.87 7.29
C THR A 117 11.40 -8.67 7.19
N LEU A 118 12.55 -8.02 7.40
CA LEU A 118 13.84 -8.68 7.39
C LEU A 118 13.96 -9.72 8.52
N LEU A 119 13.53 -9.37 9.74
CA LEU A 119 13.53 -10.29 10.87
C LEU A 119 12.63 -11.50 10.60
N LEU A 120 11.43 -11.29 10.11
CA LEU A 120 10.50 -12.36 9.77
C LEU A 120 11.04 -13.25 8.64
N ALA A 121 11.63 -12.68 7.59
CA ALA A 121 12.26 -13.42 6.52
C ALA A 121 13.40 -14.30 7.05
N ARG A 122 14.20 -13.77 7.98
CA ARG A 122 15.29 -14.52 8.62
C ARG A 122 14.79 -15.70 9.46
N PHE A 123 13.77 -15.47 10.30
CA PHE A 123 13.29 -16.47 11.24
C PHE A 123 12.34 -17.49 10.60
N TRP A 124 11.48 -17.04 9.68
CA TRP A 124 10.43 -17.89 9.10
C TRP A 124 10.84 -18.51 7.77
N LEU A 125 11.43 -17.73 6.85
CA LEU A 125 11.90 -18.26 5.57
C LEU A 125 13.31 -18.84 5.63
N LYS A 126 14.05 -18.62 6.75
CA LYS A 126 15.45 -19.04 6.90
C LYS A 126 16.37 -18.54 5.78
N GLU A 127 16.03 -17.42 5.17
CA GLU A 127 16.85 -16.82 4.13
C GLU A 127 18.10 -16.17 4.73
N PRO A 128 19.29 -16.35 4.10
CA PRO A 128 20.50 -15.68 4.55
C PRO A 128 20.39 -14.18 4.27
N ILE A 129 20.62 -13.37 5.29
CA ILE A 129 20.66 -11.90 5.13
C ILE A 129 21.87 -11.58 4.27
N THR A 130 21.63 -11.12 3.05
CA THR A 130 22.70 -10.62 2.19
C THR A 130 23.20 -9.27 2.71
N LYS A 131 24.52 -9.04 2.64
CA LYS A 131 25.13 -7.75 3.06
C LYS A 131 24.46 -6.54 2.38
N ILE A 132 23.99 -6.71 1.16
CA ILE A 132 23.26 -5.68 0.39
C ILE A 132 21.89 -5.40 1.00
N GLY A 133 21.17 -6.41 1.46
CA GLY A 133 19.87 -6.24 2.13
C GLY A 133 20.00 -5.50 3.47
N PHE A 134 21.11 -5.68 4.18
CA PHE A 134 21.37 -4.97 5.44
C PHE A 134 21.74 -3.49 5.25
N ILE A 135 22.41 -3.15 4.15
CA ILE A 135 22.79 -1.75 3.82
C ILE A 135 21.59 -0.97 3.25
N SER A 136 20.56 -1.67 2.77
CA SER A 136 19.39 -1.08 2.10
C SER A 136 18.27 -0.66 3.07
N ILE A 137 18.46 -0.88 4.38
CA ILE A 137 17.55 -0.52 5.48
C ILE A 137 18.08 0.69 6.25
#